data_f993806aad1cb1af2de26896392d6492
#
_entry.id   f993806aad1cb1af2de26896392d6492
#
_cell.length_a   1.000
_cell.length_b   1.000
_cell.length_c   1.000
_cell.angle_alpha   90.00
_cell.angle_beta   90.00
_cell.angle_gamma   90.00
#
_symmetry.space_group_name_H-M   'P 1'
#
loop_
_entity.id
_entity.type
_entity.pdbx_description
1 polymer ?
#
loop_
_entity_poly.entity_id
_entity_poly.type
_entity_poly.pdbx_seq_one_letter_code
_entity_poly.pdbx_strand_id
1 'polypeptide(L)'
;MSTGKRLVGVADAIGCLIIGPFFVGGWSVEGALKKGAALKKQGYKVTYSLLGEHIKDRKTVEQSLRATLRLIKKMDKSSSGNVVIKPTLYGLYISKGFFHKTAEQIINCAMAHGIEVEFDAEMRSVIPDTFEIFSEFASRFPHRNFVRQCVQAHLADIMELMGEYGLWDKQLRVVKGAGVYDEADGVVLKDTDDIMRQYWKIVERNYSVEGQVPYIATMRDESIPEHAARLHPKSYVRPYRPTIQTLYGPRGRGFRKKLLEEGQDVRVYMPYVRSRFDLSWFGYGLRRAAMMRRLFFESLK
;
A
#
# COMPACT_ATOMS: atom_id res chain seq x y z
N MET A 1 -27.16 -15.74 -13.50
CA MET A 1 -26.17 -14.67 -13.84
C MET A 1 -26.49 -14.16 -15.22
N SER A 2 -26.79 -12.87 -15.39
CA SER A 2 -27.19 -12.32 -16.69
C SER A 2 -26.01 -12.33 -17.67
N THR A 3 -26.31 -12.46 -18.96
CA THR A 3 -25.32 -12.49 -20.07
C THR A 3 -24.35 -11.31 -20.00
N GLY A 4 -24.82 -10.14 -19.55
CA GLY A 4 -23.98 -8.95 -19.38
C GLY A 4 -22.88 -9.07 -18.32
N LYS A 5 -23.14 -9.72 -17.18
CA LYS A 5 -22.12 -9.97 -16.14
C LYS A 5 -21.04 -10.95 -16.62
N ARG A 6 -21.39 -11.92 -17.47
CA ARG A 6 -20.43 -12.85 -18.09
C ARG A 6 -19.50 -12.17 -19.10
N LEU A 7 -20.05 -11.31 -19.97
CA LEU A 7 -19.28 -10.56 -20.96
C LEU A 7 -18.28 -9.58 -20.30
N VAL A 8 -18.71 -8.90 -19.24
CA VAL A 8 -17.84 -8.02 -18.44
C VAL A 8 -16.67 -8.80 -17.83
N GLY A 9 -16.93 -9.99 -17.26
CA GLY A 9 -15.87 -10.84 -16.69
C GLY A 9 -14.86 -11.32 -17.72
N VAL A 10 -15.29 -11.65 -18.94
CA VAL A 10 -14.38 -12.06 -20.05
C VAL A 10 -13.52 -10.87 -20.50
N ALA A 11 -14.10 -9.68 -20.66
CA ALA A 11 -13.37 -8.47 -21.02
C ALA A 11 -12.31 -8.10 -19.95
N ASP A 12 -12.65 -8.22 -18.68
CA ASP A 12 -11.72 -7.97 -17.57
C ASP A 12 -10.60 -9.02 -17.54
N ALA A 13 -10.89 -10.29 -17.86
CA ALA A 13 -9.88 -11.34 -17.95
C ALA A 13 -8.89 -11.10 -19.11
N ILE A 14 -9.38 -10.74 -20.29
CA ILE A 14 -8.54 -10.37 -21.44
C ILE A 14 -7.72 -9.10 -21.10
N GLY A 15 -8.37 -8.09 -20.55
CA GLY A 15 -7.70 -6.86 -20.10
C GLY A 15 -6.63 -7.13 -19.05
N CYS A 16 -6.87 -8.07 -18.13
CA CYS A 16 -5.89 -8.51 -17.15
C CYS A 16 -4.63 -9.08 -17.79
N LEU A 17 -4.77 -9.94 -18.78
CA LEU A 17 -3.61 -10.55 -19.49
C LEU A 17 -2.77 -9.51 -20.24
N ILE A 18 -3.39 -8.47 -20.76
CA ILE A 18 -2.71 -7.42 -21.53
C ILE A 18 -2.15 -6.34 -20.61
N ILE A 19 -2.94 -5.84 -19.67
CA ILE A 19 -2.63 -4.65 -18.87
C ILE A 19 -1.97 -5.02 -17.54
N GLY A 20 -2.38 -6.13 -16.92
CA GLY A 20 -1.91 -6.57 -15.61
C GLY A 20 -0.38 -6.58 -15.48
N PRO A 21 0.38 -7.13 -16.44
CA PRO A 21 1.84 -7.17 -16.42
C PRO A 21 2.51 -5.79 -16.27
N PHE A 22 1.90 -4.72 -16.77
CA PHE A 22 2.45 -3.37 -16.65
C PHE A 22 2.41 -2.80 -15.22
N PHE A 23 1.61 -3.40 -14.34
CA PHE A 23 1.51 -3.02 -12.94
C PHE A 23 2.36 -3.89 -12.02
N VAL A 24 3.05 -4.91 -12.55
CA VAL A 24 3.97 -5.78 -11.80
C VAL A 24 5.41 -5.30 -12.04
N GLY A 25 6.06 -4.83 -10.97
CA GLY A 25 7.42 -4.31 -11.03
C GLY A 25 8.50 -5.39 -11.07
N GLY A 26 8.18 -6.64 -10.67
CA GLY A 26 9.12 -7.75 -10.67
C GLY A 26 8.44 -9.11 -10.76
N TRP A 27 8.96 -9.97 -11.66
CA TRP A 27 8.49 -11.35 -11.89
C TRP A 27 9.30 -12.40 -11.09
N SER A 28 10.07 -11.93 -10.14
CA SER A 28 10.81 -12.67 -9.11
C SER A 28 11.37 -11.68 -8.10
N VAL A 29 11.93 -12.20 -7.00
CA VAL A 29 12.63 -11.37 -5.99
C VAL A 29 13.78 -10.58 -6.65
N GLU A 30 14.60 -11.22 -7.47
CA GLU A 30 15.71 -10.59 -8.16
C GLU A 30 15.25 -9.53 -9.18
N GLY A 31 14.17 -9.84 -9.91
CA GLY A 31 13.53 -8.88 -10.82
C GLY A 31 13.00 -7.65 -10.11
N ALA A 32 12.40 -7.84 -8.93
CA ALA A 32 11.92 -6.74 -8.09
C ALA A 32 13.07 -5.85 -7.60
N LEU A 33 14.15 -6.45 -7.10
CA LEU A 33 15.33 -5.69 -6.65
C LEU A 33 15.99 -4.92 -7.81
N LYS A 34 16.15 -5.54 -8.96
CA LYS A 34 16.67 -4.86 -10.17
C LYS A 34 15.80 -3.67 -10.58
N LYS A 35 14.48 -3.83 -10.57
CA LYS A 35 13.56 -2.74 -10.89
C LYS A 35 13.59 -1.65 -9.81
N GLY A 36 13.64 -2.03 -8.54
CA GLY A 36 13.78 -1.08 -7.43
C GLY A 36 15.05 -0.26 -7.53
N ALA A 37 16.20 -0.86 -7.82
CA ALA A 37 17.45 -0.16 -8.06
C ALA A 37 17.34 0.84 -9.23
N ALA A 38 16.67 0.45 -10.33
CA ALA A 38 16.42 1.35 -11.45
C ALA A 38 15.53 2.55 -11.08
N LEU A 39 14.52 2.36 -10.23
CA LEU A 39 13.68 3.44 -9.72
C LEU A 39 14.47 4.37 -8.77
N LYS A 40 15.28 3.81 -7.88
CA LYS A 40 16.13 4.61 -6.98
C LYS A 40 17.14 5.46 -7.76
N LYS A 41 17.73 4.91 -8.81
CA LYS A 41 18.64 5.65 -9.72
C LYS A 41 17.95 6.86 -10.37
N GLN A 42 16.61 6.82 -10.51
CA GLN A 42 15.79 7.93 -10.98
C GLN A 42 15.37 8.91 -9.87
N GLY A 43 15.80 8.71 -8.61
CA GLY A 43 15.48 9.55 -7.47
C GLY A 43 14.24 9.11 -6.65
N TYR A 44 13.57 8.01 -7.03
CA TYR A 44 12.41 7.52 -6.28
C TYR A 44 12.81 6.67 -5.08
N LYS A 45 12.04 6.75 -3.99
CA LYS A 45 12.00 5.72 -2.94
C LYS A 45 11.12 4.55 -3.40
N VAL A 46 11.31 3.36 -2.84
CA VAL A 46 10.57 2.16 -3.25
C VAL A 46 9.94 1.48 -2.04
N THR A 47 8.72 1.00 -2.21
CA THR A 47 8.05 0.06 -1.31
C THR A 47 7.76 -1.23 -2.09
N TYR A 48 8.30 -2.36 -1.62
CA TYR A 48 8.12 -3.67 -2.24
C TYR A 48 6.91 -4.37 -1.65
N SER A 49 5.95 -4.73 -2.48
CA SER A 49 4.74 -5.45 -2.07
C SER A 49 4.61 -6.78 -2.79
N LEU A 50 4.76 -7.88 -2.07
CA LEU A 50 4.49 -9.20 -2.63
C LEU A 50 3.00 -9.34 -2.95
N LEU A 51 2.68 -9.77 -4.18
CA LEU A 51 1.30 -10.04 -4.59
C LEU A 51 0.79 -11.35 -3.96
N GLY A 52 -0.47 -11.34 -3.60
CA GLY A 52 -1.22 -12.39 -2.93
C GLY A 52 -2.11 -11.80 -1.86
N GLU A 53 -3.29 -12.38 -1.68
CA GLU A 53 -4.30 -12.01 -0.69
C GLU A 53 -5.17 -13.25 -0.42
N HIS A 54 -5.90 -13.24 0.70
CA HIS A 54 -6.90 -14.28 1.06
C HIS A 54 -6.34 -15.71 1.16
N ILE A 55 -5.08 -15.85 1.58
CA ILE A 55 -4.42 -17.14 1.69
C ILE A 55 -4.89 -17.87 2.97
N LYS A 56 -5.37 -19.11 2.78
CA LYS A 56 -5.88 -19.97 3.85
C LYS A 56 -5.00 -21.17 4.14
N ASP A 57 -4.02 -21.45 3.30
CA ASP A 57 -3.11 -22.60 3.46
C ASP A 57 -1.72 -22.17 3.95
N ARG A 58 -1.20 -22.91 4.92
CA ARG A 58 0.10 -22.63 5.56
C ARG A 58 1.27 -22.69 4.58
N LYS A 59 1.25 -23.61 3.63
CA LYS A 59 2.34 -23.78 2.65
C LYS A 59 2.55 -22.52 1.82
N THR A 60 1.46 -21.93 1.34
CA THR A 60 1.53 -20.69 0.55
C THR A 60 1.97 -19.49 1.40
N VAL A 61 1.49 -19.39 2.66
CA VAL A 61 1.97 -18.38 3.60
C VAL A 61 3.47 -18.49 3.83
N GLU A 62 3.97 -19.70 4.12
CA GLU A 62 5.40 -19.93 4.35
C GLU A 62 6.26 -19.64 3.10
N GLN A 63 5.75 -19.97 1.90
CA GLN A 63 6.43 -19.60 0.65
C GLN A 63 6.52 -18.08 0.48
N SER A 64 5.44 -17.37 0.80
CA SER A 64 5.39 -15.91 0.75
C SER A 64 6.33 -15.27 1.78
N LEU A 65 6.34 -15.79 2.99
CA LEU A 65 7.27 -15.41 4.04
C LEU A 65 8.72 -15.58 3.60
N ARG A 66 9.09 -16.78 3.10
CA ARG A 66 10.45 -17.05 2.59
C ARG A 66 10.86 -16.09 1.46
N ALA A 67 9.93 -15.78 0.55
CA ALA A 67 10.21 -14.84 -0.55
C ALA A 67 10.48 -13.42 -0.03
N THR A 68 9.72 -12.97 0.96
CA THR A 68 9.91 -11.64 1.56
C THR A 68 11.18 -11.56 2.40
N LEU A 69 11.48 -12.57 3.20
CA LEU A 69 12.75 -12.64 3.94
C LEU A 69 13.96 -12.68 2.99
N ARG A 70 13.84 -13.41 1.86
CA ARG A 70 14.88 -13.43 0.82
C ARG A 70 15.05 -12.05 0.16
N LEU A 71 13.95 -11.34 -0.13
CA LEU A 71 14.01 -9.98 -0.64
C LEU A 71 14.77 -9.06 0.31
N ILE A 72 14.39 -9.05 1.60
CA ILE A 72 15.04 -8.23 2.64
C ILE A 72 16.54 -8.51 2.71
N LYS A 73 16.92 -9.79 2.85
CA LYS A 73 18.33 -10.21 2.96
C LYS A 73 19.19 -9.90 1.71
N LYS A 74 18.56 -9.76 0.55
CA LYS A 74 19.24 -9.43 -0.72
C LYS A 74 19.24 -7.94 -1.04
N MET A 75 18.54 -7.11 -0.29
CA MET A 75 18.59 -5.66 -0.47
C MET A 75 19.98 -5.14 -0.16
N ASP A 76 20.44 -4.22 -1.00
CA ASP A 76 21.67 -3.43 -0.81
C ASP A 76 21.32 -1.93 -0.83
N LYS A 77 22.34 -1.07 -0.74
CA LYS A 77 22.12 0.39 -0.78
C LYS A 77 21.41 0.85 -2.07
N SER A 78 21.63 0.17 -3.19
CA SER A 78 21.05 0.53 -4.49
C SER A 78 19.60 0.12 -4.64
N SER A 79 19.17 -0.94 -3.96
CA SER A 79 17.84 -1.54 -4.02
C SER A 79 17.03 -1.39 -2.73
N SER A 80 17.59 -0.74 -1.69
CA SER A 80 16.92 -0.56 -0.39
C SER A 80 15.57 0.14 -0.53
N GLY A 81 14.60 -0.28 0.30
CA GLY A 81 13.24 0.27 0.31
C GLY A 81 12.42 -0.37 1.43
N ASN A 82 11.16 0.04 1.54
CA ASN A 82 10.25 -0.56 2.52
C ASN A 82 9.70 -1.89 2.01
N VAL A 83 9.23 -2.74 2.92
CA VAL A 83 8.50 -3.97 2.59
C VAL A 83 7.09 -3.91 3.16
N VAL A 84 6.15 -4.57 2.48
CA VAL A 84 4.73 -4.58 2.86
C VAL A 84 4.36 -5.90 3.51
N ILE A 85 3.68 -5.82 4.65
CA ILE A 85 2.97 -6.93 5.29
C ILE A 85 1.49 -6.81 4.95
N LYS A 86 0.96 -7.81 4.20
CA LYS A 86 -0.46 -7.97 3.92
C LYS A 86 -1.05 -9.00 4.88
N PRO A 87 -1.97 -8.63 5.76
CA PRO A 87 -2.47 -9.54 6.79
C PRO A 87 -2.97 -10.88 6.24
N THR A 88 -3.80 -10.86 5.19
CA THR A 88 -4.37 -12.11 4.62
C THR A 88 -3.39 -12.91 3.77
N LEU A 89 -2.28 -12.33 3.32
CA LEU A 89 -1.18 -13.04 2.68
C LEU A 89 -0.32 -13.79 3.71
N TYR A 90 -0.12 -13.18 4.89
CA TYR A 90 0.77 -13.71 5.92
C TYR A 90 0.06 -14.44 7.04
N GLY A 91 -1.17 -14.91 6.80
CA GLY A 91 -1.81 -15.94 7.59
C GLY A 91 -2.91 -15.50 8.56
N LEU A 92 -3.42 -14.27 8.44
CA LEU A 92 -4.54 -13.83 9.29
C LEU A 92 -5.79 -14.70 9.12
N TYR A 93 -6.03 -15.25 7.92
CA TYR A 93 -7.12 -16.22 7.69
C TYR A 93 -6.86 -17.62 8.22
N ILE A 94 -5.66 -17.91 8.68
CA ILE A 94 -5.36 -19.14 9.42
C ILE A 94 -5.65 -18.92 10.90
N SER A 95 -5.02 -17.92 11.50
CA SER A 95 -5.32 -17.39 12.82
C SER A 95 -4.56 -16.10 13.09
N LYS A 96 -5.08 -15.27 13.99
CA LYS A 96 -4.41 -14.05 14.48
C LYS A 96 -3.02 -14.35 15.04
N GLY A 97 -2.87 -15.39 15.87
CA GLY A 97 -1.56 -15.78 16.44
C GLY A 97 -0.57 -16.28 15.38
N PHE A 98 -1.05 -16.92 14.29
CA PHE A 98 -0.19 -17.31 13.18
C PHE A 98 0.29 -16.09 12.39
N PHE A 99 -0.61 -15.15 12.11
CA PHE A 99 -0.24 -13.89 11.47
C PHE A 99 0.75 -13.08 12.31
N HIS A 100 0.51 -12.97 13.64
CA HIS A 100 1.43 -12.30 14.55
C HIS A 100 2.87 -12.85 14.42
N LYS A 101 3.01 -14.20 14.49
CA LYS A 101 4.32 -14.86 14.37
C LYS A 101 5.00 -14.62 13.02
N THR A 102 4.26 -14.61 11.92
CA THR A 102 4.82 -14.36 10.58
C THR A 102 5.20 -12.89 10.40
N ALA A 103 4.38 -11.96 10.88
CA ALA A 103 4.68 -10.53 10.89
C ALA A 103 5.94 -10.23 11.72
N GLU A 104 6.07 -10.83 12.91
CA GLU A 104 7.25 -10.67 13.77
C GLU A 104 8.55 -11.14 13.06
N GLN A 105 8.52 -12.25 12.34
CA GLN A 105 9.68 -12.71 11.56
C GLN A 105 10.09 -11.72 10.48
N ILE A 106 9.12 -11.11 9.78
CA ILE A 106 9.39 -10.10 8.75
C ILE A 106 9.97 -8.85 9.41
N ILE A 107 9.37 -8.37 10.49
CA ILE A 107 9.81 -7.17 11.21
C ILE A 107 11.23 -7.35 11.76
N ASN A 108 11.52 -8.46 12.46
CA ASN A 108 12.83 -8.73 13.00
C ASN A 108 13.91 -8.80 11.90
N CYS A 109 13.59 -9.45 10.77
CA CYS A 109 14.50 -9.49 9.63
C CYS A 109 14.71 -8.10 9.03
N ALA A 110 13.65 -7.32 8.86
CA ALA A 110 13.71 -5.96 8.32
C ALA A 110 14.52 -5.03 9.22
N MET A 111 14.31 -5.11 10.54
CA MET A 111 15.08 -4.35 11.54
C MET A 111 16.57 -4.65 11.48
N ALA A 112 16.94 -5.92 11.40
CA ALA A 112 18.34 -6.33 11.30
C ALA A 112 19.04 -5.77 10.04
N HIS A 113 18.27 -5.36 9.03
CA HIS A 113 18.76 -4.78 7.77
C HIS A 113 18.45 -3.27 7.63
N GLY A 114 17.90 -2.62 8.67
CA GLY A 114 17.57 -1.19 8.63
C GLY A 114 16.43 -0.84 7.65
N ILE A 115 15.49 -1.76 7.43
CA ILE A 115 14.40 -1.66 6.45
C ILE A 115 13.08 -1.42 7.16
N GLU A 116 12.34 -0.38 6.77
CA GLU A 116 11.00 -0.09 7.30
C GLU A 116 9.96 -1.09 6.76
N VAL A 117 8.91 -1.33 7.56
CA VAL A 117 7.81 -2.22 7.25
C VAL A 117 6.50 -1.44 7.19
N GLU A 118 5.68 -1.69 6.16
CA GLU A 118 4.36 -1.12 6.01
C GLU A 118 3.29 -2.23 6.16
N PHE A 119 2.42 -2.13 7.16
CA PHE A 119 1.21 -2.95 7.21
C PHE A 119 0.20 -2.43 6.20
N ASP A 120 -0.26 -3.30 5.31
CA ASP A 120 -1.28 -2.94 4.32
C ASP A 120 -2.67 -2.93 4.96
N ALA A 121 -3.58 -2.16 4.38
CA ALA A 121 -5.00 -2.21 4.74
C ALA A 121 -5.73 -3.06 3.70
N GLU A 122 -6.51 -4.00 4.21
CA GLU A 122 -7.33 -4.90 3.40
C GLU A 122 -8.82 -4.66 3.72
N MET A 123 -9.71 -5.65 3.57
CA MET A 123 -11.14 -5.48 3.83
C MET A 123 -11.42 -5.08 5.28
N ARG A 124 -12.53 -4.36 5.50
CA ARG A 124 -12.93 -3.85 6.82
C ARG A 124 -12.94 -4.93 7.92
N SER A 125 -13.34 -6.16 7.56
CA SER A 125 -13.46 -7.26 8.52
C SER A 125 -12.14 -7.71 9.16
N VAL A 126 -10.99 -7.44 8.54
CA VAL A 126 -9.67 -7.82 9.07
C VAL A 126 -8.91 -6.64 9.70
N ILE A 127 -9.47 -5.43 9.63
CA ILE A 127 -8.81 -4.24 10.17
C ILE A 127 -8.61 -4.29 11.68
N PRO A 128 -9.59 -4.68 12.52
CA PRO A 128 -9.40 -4.75 13.97
C PRO A 128 -8.18 -5.58 14.38
N ASP A 129 -8.09 -6.81 13.90
CA ASP A 129 -6.95 -7.70 14.19
C ASP A 129 -5.63 -7.15 13.65
N THR A 130 -5.68 -6.49 12.49
CA THR A 130 -4.50 -5.86 11.89
C THR A 130 -4.00 -4.70 12.75
N PHE A 131 -4.90 -3.82 13.18
CA PHE A 131 -4.57 -2.65 13.99
C PHE A 131 -4.06 -3.03 15.38
N GLU A 132 -4.66 -4.05 16.01
CA GLU A 132 -4.19 -4.55 17.30
C GLU A 132 -2.75 -5.06 17.19
N ILE A 133 -2.46 -5.93 16.22
CA ILE A 133 -1.10 -6.47 16.00
C ILE A 133 -0.12 -5.37 15.61
N PHE A 134 -0.53 -4.45 14.73
CA PHE A 134 0.30 -3.31 14.38
C PHE A 134 0.65 -2.44 15.60
N SER A 135 -0.34 -2.09 16.43
CA SER A 135 -0.15 -1.23 17.59
C SER A 135 0.78 -1.87 18.62
N GLU A 136 0.71 -3.19 18.79
CA GLU A 136 1.65 -3.94 19.61
C GLU A 136 3.08 -3.78 19.09
N PHE A 137 3.31 -4.02 17.80
CA PHE A 137 4.66 -3.86 17.22
C PHE A 137 5.14 -2.42 17.22
N ALA A 138 4.26 -1.46 16.91
CA ALA A 138 4.62 -0.05 16.93
C ALA A 138 5.05 0.44 18.33
N SER A 139 4.43 -0.11 19.38
CA SER A 139 4.77 0.22 20.78
C SER A 139 6.11 -0.36 21.22
N ARG A 140 6.55 -1.49 20.63
CA ARG A 140 7.87 -2.07 20.90
C ARG A 140 9.03 -1.21 20.36
N PHE A 141 8.75 -0.31 19.39
CA PHE A 141 9.79 0.50 18.72
C PHE A 141 9.45 2.00 18.72
N PRO A 142 9.19 2.63 19.89
CA PRO A 142 8.62 3.98 19.96
C PRO A 142 9.54 5.08 19.36
N HIS A 143 10.84 4.86 19.32
CA HIS A 143 11.82 5.85 18.82
C HIS A 143 12.27 5.62 17.38
N ARG A 144 11.71 4.61 16.70
CA ARG A 144 12.08 4.28 15.33
C ARG A 144 10.83 4.14 14.50
N ASN A 145 10.73 4.91 13.42
CA ASN A 145 9.63 4.84 12.46
C ASN A 145 9.66 3.54 11.63
N PHE A 146 9.92 2.40 12.30
CA PHE A 146 10.15 1.12 11.65
C PHE A 146 8.91 0.48 11.08
N VAL A 147 7.78 0.70 11.73
CA VAL A 147 6.50 0.14 11.31
C VAL A 147 5.52 1.25 10.99
N ARG A 148 4.79 1.08 9.91
CA ARG A 148 3.80 2.02 9.38
C ARG A 148 2.51 1.30 9.09
N GLN A 149 1.36 1.89 9.45
CA GLN A 149 0.05 1.36 9.15
C GLN A 149 -0.58 2.07 7.96
N CYS A 150 -1.09 1.30 7.01
CA CYS A 150 -1.98 1.82 5.99
C CYS A 150 -3.39 2.00 6.57
N VAL A 151 -3.99 3.17 6.33
CA VAL A 151 -5.38 3.47 6.68
C VAL A 151 -6.16 3.93 5.45
N GLN A 152 -7.41 3.49 5.35
CA GLN A 152 -8.28 3.69 4.18
C GLN A 152 -9.35 4.73 4.50
N ALA A 153 -9.24 5.91 3.91
CA ALA A 153 -10.13 7.03 4.20
C ALA A 153 -11.58 6.82 3.74
N HIS A 154 -11.87 5.83 2.89
CA HIS A 154 -13.24 5.55 2.45
C HIS A 154 -14.07 4.78 3.48
N LEU A 155 -13.45 4.16 4.49
CA LEU A 155 -14.19 3.46 5.55
C LEU A 155 -14.87 4.48 6.47
N ALA A 156 -16.18 4.32 6.67
CA ALA A 156 -16.98 5.28 7.41
C ALA A 156 -16.52 5.44 8.87
N ASP A 157 -16.11 4.35 9.48
CA ASP A 157 -15.70 4.27 10.89
C ASP A 157 -14.17 4.30 11.12
N ILE A 158 -13.37 4.59 10.10
CA ILE A 158 -11.90 4.50 10.21
C ILE A 158 -11.32 5.39 11.30
N MET A 159 -11.88 6.59 11.48
CA MET A 159 -11.37 7.52 12.49
C MET A 159 -11.65 7.06 13.92
N GLU A 160 -12.78 6.38 14.13
CA GLU A 160 -13.14 5.75 15.40
C GLU A 160 -12.18 4.60 15.71
N LEU A 161 -11.99 3.68 14.75
CA LEU A 161 -11.04 2.60 14.88
C LEU A 161 -9.60 3.08 15.13
N MET A 162 -9.16 4.12 14.45
CA MET A 162 -7.85 4.71 14.71
C MET A 162 -7.73 5.24 16.15
N GLY A 163 -8.81 5.76 16.71
CA GLY A 163 -8.88 6.16 18.13
C GLY A 163 -8.81 4.96 19.06
N GLU A 164 -9.63 3.95 18.82
CA GLU A 164 -9.73 2.74 19.63
C GLU A 164 -8.40 2.00 19.72
N TYR A 165 -7.68 1.87 18.59
CA TYR A 165 -6.39 1.17 18.53
C TYR A 165 -5.16 2.08 18.70
N GLY A 166 -5.34 3.34 19.06
CA GLY A 166 -4.25 4.28 19.37
C GLY A 166 -3.33 4.57 18.17
N LEU A 167 -3.90 4.76 16.96
CA LEU A 167 -3.10 4.96 15.75
C LEU A 167 -2.71 6.42 15.49
N TRP A 168 -3.29 7.38 16.21
CA TRP A 168 -3.10 8.80 15.91
C TRP A 168 -1.66 9.30 16.08
N ASP A 169 -0.90 8.67 16.97
CA ASP A 169 0.51 8.95 17.26
C ASP A 169 1.47 7.96 16.59
N LYS A 170 0.99 7.17 15.62
CA LYS A 170 1.79 6.19 14.88
C LYS A 170 2.10 6.66 13.45
N GLN A 171 3.10 6.05 12.84
CA GLN A 171 3.42 6.30 11.44
C GLN A 171 2.31 5.75 10.54
N LEU A 172 1.75 6.60 9.69
CA LEU A 172 0.64 6.23 8.81
C LEU A 172 1.00 6.34 7.33
N ARG A 173 0.34 5.48 6.54
CA ARG A 173 0.16 5.65 5.11
C ARG A 173 -1.34 5.83 4.84
N VAL A 174 -1.74 6.97 4.37
CA VAL A 174 -3.15 7.27 4.11
C VAL A 174 -3.48 7.01 2.65
N VAL A 175 -4.49 6.19 2.39
CA VAL A 175 -5.01 5.89 1.05
C VAL A 175 -6.48 6.27 0.97
N LYS A 176 -6.97 6.63 -0.23
CA LYS A 176 -8.43 6.82 -0.44
C LYS A 176 -9.20 5.54 -0.18
N GLY A 177 -8.72 4.41 -0.73
CA GLY A 177 -9.25 3.06 -0.49
C GLY A 177 -10.40 2.65 -1.41
N ALA A 178 -11.15 3.58 -1.97
CA ALA A 178 -12.39 3.32 -2.69
C ALA A 178 -12.28 2.29 -3.83
N GLY A 179 -13.23 1.34 -3.85
CA GLY A 179 -13.43 0.41 -4.97
C GLY A 179 -12.42 -0.74 -5.07
N VAL A 180 -11.64 -1.01 -4.02
CA VAL A 180 -10.67 -2.11 -4.00
C VAL A 180 -11.30 -3.41 -3.50
N TYR A 181 -12.13 -3.31 -2.46
CA TYR A 181 -12.84 -4.42 -1.84
C TYR A 181 -14.35 -4.23 -1.98
N ASP A 182 -15.07 -5.35 -2.04
CA ASP A 182 -16.54 -5.38 -2.04
C ASP A 182 -17.01 -5.37 -0.58
N GLU A 183 -17.26 -4.19 -0.07
CA GLU A 183 -17.70 -3.97 1.31
C GLU A 183 -19.23 -3.85 1.38
N ALA A 184 -19.80 -4.20 2.51
CA ALA A 184 -21.23 -4.10 2.74
C ALA A 184 -21.73 -2.64 2.72
N ASP A 185 -23.01 -2.43 2.44
CA ASP A 185 -23.61 -1.11 2.50
C ASP A 185 -23.47 -0.48 3.90
N GLY A 186 -23.11 0.80 3.93
CA GLY A 186 -22.89 1.55 5.17
C GLY A 186 -21.46 1.43 5.75
N VAL A 187 -20.66 0.47 5.29
CA VAL A 187 -19.25 0.33 5.72
C VAL A 187 -18.36 1.38 5.06
N VAL A 188 -18.71 1.83 3.86
CA VAL A 188 -17.91 2.77 3.08
C VAL A 188 -18.67 4.06 2.78
N LEU A 189 -17.94 5.16 2.75
CA LEU A 189 -18.41 6.43 2.20
C LEU A 189 -18.54 6.29 0.68
N LYS A 190 -19.64 6.80 0.11
CA LYS A 190 -19.92 6.73 -1.33
C LYS A 190 -19.52 8.02 -2.06
N ASP A 191 -19.61 9.14 -1.37
CA ASP A 191 -19.29 10.44 -1.91
C ASP A 191 -17.77 10.69 -1.92
N THR A 192 -17.24 11.15 -3.06
CA THR A 192 -15.81 11.38 -3.24
C THR A 192 -15.31 12.54 -2.37
N ASP A 193 -16.12 13.58 -2.19
CA ASP A 193 -15.72 14.75 -1.39
C ASP A 193 -15.69 14.42 0.10
N ASP A 194 -16.62 13.56 0.57
CA ASP A 194 -16.59 13.03 1.93
C ASP A 194 -15.33 12.21 2.17
N ILE A 195 -14.99 11.33 1.23
CA ILE A 195 -13.75 10.53 1.30
C ILE A 195 -12.53 11.45 1.34
N MET A 196 -12.49 12.49 0.50
CA MET A 196 -11.38 13.44 0.46
C MET A 196 -11.29 14.30 1.72
N ARG A 197 -12.42 14.74 2.28
CA ARG A 197 -12.43 15.44 3.56
C ARG A 197 -11.87 14.58 4.68
N GLN A 198 -12.29 13.32 4.76
CA GLN A 198 -11.78 12.37 5.76
C GLN A 198 -10.30 12.07 5.54
N TYR A 199 -9.88 11.87 4.29
CA TYR A 199 -8.49 11.67 3.92
C TYR A 199 -7.56 12.78 4.45
N TRP A 200 -7.91 14.04 4.17
CA TRP A 200 -7.12 15.18 4.62
C TRP A 200 -7.17 15.38 6.13
N LYS A 201 -8.31 15.14 6.75
CA LYS A 201 -8.46 15.18 8.20
C LYS A 201 -7.52 14.20 8.89
N ILE A 202 -7.38 12.98 8.35
CA ILE A 202 -6.44 11.98 8.87
C ILE A 202 -4.99 12.44 8.66
N VAL A 203 -4.65 12.88 7.44
CA VAL A 203 -3.29 13.34 7.11
C VAL A 203 -2.87 14.51 8.00
N GLU A 204 -3.70 15.55 8.09
CA GLU A 204 -3.41 16.76 8.87
C GLU A 204 -3.26 16.46 10.35
N ARG A 205 -4.16 15.65 10.91
CA ARG A 205 -4.10 15.27 12.33
C ARG A 205 -2.85 14.44 12.62
N ASN A 206 -2.52 13.45 11.80
CA ASN A 206 -1.29 12.67 12.00
C ASN A 206 -0.04 13.54 11.84
N TYR A 207 -0.02 14.42 10.84
CA TYR A 207 1.11 15.34 10.62
C TYR A 207 1.27 16.37 11.75
N SER A 208 0.19 16.69 12.50
CA SER A 208 0.26 17.59 13.65
C SER A 208 0.94 16.97 14.88
N VAL A 209 1.03 15.65 14.94
CA VAL A 209 1.70 14.93 16.02
C VAL A 209 3.22 14.96 15.79
N GLU A 210 3.98 15.31 16.82
CA GLU A 210 5.43 15.40 16.73
C GLU A 210 6.05 14.05 16.35
N GLY A 211 7.03 14.08 15.43
CA GLY A 211 7.71 12.88 14.92
C GLY A 211 6.94 12.07 13.89
N GLN A 212 5.68 12.42 13.57
CA GLN A 212 4.92 11.70 12.55
C GLN A 212 5.07 12.35 11.17
N VAL A 213 5.34 11.51 10.16
CA VAL A 213 5.43 11.92 8.76
C VAL A 213 4.59 10.95 7.92
N PRO A 214 3.31 11.30 7.66
CA PRO A 214 2.42 10.41 6.92
C PRO A 214 2.91 10.21 5.48
N TYR A 215 2.72 8.99 4.95
CA TYR A 215 2.77 8.77 3.52
C TYR A 215 1.41 9.10 2.92
N ILE A 216 1.40 10.00 1.96
CA ILE A 216 0.22 10.46 1.24
C ILE A 216 0.11 9.61 -0.02
N ALA A 217 -0.76 8.59 0.00
CA ALA A 217 -0.84 7.65 -1.10
C ALA A 217 -1.92 8.06 -2.12
N THR A 218 -1.50 8.17 -3.37
CA THR A 218 -2.37 8.52 -4.49
C THR A 218 -1.91 7.88 -5.78
N MET A 219 -2.83 7.71 -6.73
CA MET A 219 -2.46 7.26 -8.08
C MET A 219 -2.17 8.43 -9.03
N ARG A 220 -3.03 9.42 -9.01
CA ARG A 220 -2.95 10.63 -9.80
C ARG A 220 -3.99 11.59 -9.25
N ASP A 221 -3.57 12.49 -8.41
CA ASP A 221 -4.43 13.55 -7.89
C ASP A 221 -3.59 14.81 -7.80
N GLU A 222 -3.86 15.74 -8.69
CA GLU A 222 -3.09 16.97 -8.81
C GLU A 222 -3.33 17.94 -7.66
N SER A 223 -4.40 17.77 -6.87
CA SER A 223 -4.66 18.54 -5.66
C SER A 223 -3.71 18.17 -4.50
N ILE A 224 -3.15 16.96 -4.51
CA ILE A 224 -2.32 16.45 -3.43
C ILE A 224 -1.01 17.21 -3.25
N PRO A 225 -0.23 17.54 -4.30
CA PRO A 225 0.97 18.34 -4.14
C PRO A 225 0.70 19.70 -3.52
N GLU A 226 -0.39 20.35 -3.92
CA GLU A 226 -0.80 21.64 -3.38
C GLU A 226 -1.16 21.56 -1.89
N HIS A 227 -1.93 20.55 -1.49
CA HIS A 227 -2.24 20.31 -0.08
C HIS A 227 -1.00 19.93 0.74
N ALA A 228 -0.14 19.07 0.20
CA ALA A 228 1.12 18.70 0.86
C ALA A 228 2.03 19.92 1.03
N ALA A 229 2.07 20.84 0.04
CA ALA A 229 2.78 22.10 0.15
C ALA A 229 2.19 23.02 1.23
N ARG A 230 0.86 23.03 1.42
CA ARG A 230 0.19 23.78 2.50
C ARG A 230 0.48 23.23 3.90
N LEU A 231 0.73 21.94 4.03
CA LEU A 231 1.17 21.35 5.30
C LEU A 231 2.60 21.80 5.66
N HIS A 232 3.44 22.03 4.66
CA HIS A 232 4.84 22.39 4.83
C HIS A 232 5.10 23.74 5.49
N PRO A 233 4.38 24.86 5.20
CA PRO A 233 4.64 26.16 5.85
C PRO A 233 4.35 26.18 7.35
N LYS A 234 3.46 25.30 7.83
CA LYS A 234 3.26 25.09 9.27
C LYS A 234 4.45 24.36 9.91
N SER A 235 5.41 23.93 9.10
CA SER A 235 6.56 23.12 9.46
C SER A 235 7.90 23.88 9.54
N TYR A 236 7.91 25.18 9.74
CA TYR A 236 9.16 25.86 10.14
C TYR A 236 9.84 25.20 11.37
N VAL A 237 9.11 24.35 12.08
CA VAL A 237 9.58 23.53 13.20
C VAL A 237 9.93 22.09 12.76
N ARG A 238 9.65 21.67 11.51
CA ARG A 238 9.81 20.26 11.09
C ARG A 238 10.59 20.12 9.78
N PRO A 239 11.73 19.41 9.81
CA PRO A 239 12.59 19.25 8.61
C PRO A 239 12.05 18.26 7.57
N TYR A 240 10.90 17.60 7.81
CA TYR A 240 10.44 16.48 6.98
C TYR A 240 9.16 16.79 6.22
N ARG A 241 9.23 16.76 4.90
CA ARG A 241 8.06 16.81 4.01
C ARG A 241 7.33 15.47 4.02
N PRO A 242 5.98 15.46 3.90
CA PRO A 242 5.25 14.22 3.65
C PRO A 242 5.76 13.51 2.41
N THR A 243 5.89 12.19 2.46
CA THR A 243 6.25 11.39 1.29
C THR A 243 5.00 11.12 0.45
N ILE A 244 5.02 11.45 -0.84
CA ILE A 244 3.93 11.11 -1.75
C ILE A 244 4.18 9.70 -2.30
N GLN A 245 3.30 8.75 -1.96
CA GLN A 245 3.41 7.37 -2.42
C GLN A 245 2.48 7.12 -3.61
N THR A 246 3.03 6.68 -4.73
CA THR A 246 2.27 6.37 -5.94
C THR A 246 2.38 4.89 -6.29
N LEU A 247 1.34 4.34 -6.93
CA LEU A 247 1.38 2.97 -7.39
C LEU A 247 2.28 2.82 -8.63
N TYR A 248 3.08 1.75 -8.69
CA TYR A 248 3.82 1.37 -9.87
C TYR A 248 2.89 1.10 -11.06
N GLY A 249 3.26 1.57 -12.24
CA GLY A 249 2.51 1.36 -13.47
C GLY A 249 2.63 2.55 -14.42
N PRO A 250 2.12 2.43 -15.64
CA PRO A 250 2.26 3.45 -16.68
C PRO A 250 1.48 4.72 -16.35
N ARG A 251 0.27 4.58 -15.78
CA ARG A 251 -0.64 5.70 -15.52
C ARG A 251 -0.08 6.77 -14.58
N GLY A 252 0.70 6.37 -13.58
CA GLY A 252 1.33 7.30 -12.64
C GLY A 252 2.71 7.83 -13.08
N ARG A 253 3.24 7.42 -14.23
CA ARG A 253 4.62 7.73 -14.60
C ARG A 253 4.86 9.24 -14.79
N GLY A 254 4.02 9.89 -15.57
CA GLY A 254 4.12 11.34 -15.80
C GLY A 254 3.93 12.13 -14.52
N PHE A 255 2.92 11.79 -13.75
CA PHE A 255 2.64 12.41 -12.46
C PHE A 255 3.82 12.27 -11.47
N ARG A 256 4.39 11.07 -11.32
CA ARG A 256 5.57 10.85 -10.47
C ARG A 256 6.77 11.69 -10.90
N LYS A 257 7.00 11.77 -12.22
CA LYS A 257 8.11 12.54 -12.76
C LYS A 257 7.94 14.03 -12.43
N LYS A 258 6.75 14.59 -12.66
CA LYS A 258 6.41 15.97 -12.30
C LYS A 258 6.65 16.23 -10.81
N LEU A 259 6.14 15.37 -9.91
CA LEU A 259 6.36 15.50 -8.47
C LEU A 259 7.84 15.52 -8.09
N LEU A 260 8.66 14.68 -8.71
CA LEU A 260 10.08 14.62 -8.45
C LEU A 260 10.79 15.89 -8.95
N GLU A 261 10.41 16.40 -10.13
CA GLU A 261 10.93 17.66 -10.70
C GLU A 261 10.56 18.87 -9.83
N GLU A 262 9.41 18.83 -9.16
CA GLU A 262 8.97 19.81 -8.16
C GLU A 262 9.64 19.66 -6.78
N GLY A 263 10.60 18.74 -6.66
CA GLY A 263 11.34 18.50 -5.41
C GLY A 263 10.55 17.79 -4.31
N GLN A 264 9.45 17.11 -4.65
CA GLN A 264 8.69 16.31 -3.70
C GLN A 264 9.41 15.00 -3.36
N ASP A 265 9.21 14.51 -2.14
CA ASP A 265 9.66 13.17 -1.75
C ASP A 265 8.68 12.12 -2.31
N VAL A 266 9.12 11.37 -3.32
CA VAL A 266 8.25 10.44 -4.06
C VAL A 266 8.66 8.99 -3.83
N ARG A 267 7.70 8.19 -3.39
CA ARG A 267 7.83 6.76 -3.17
C ARG A 267 6.96 5.96 -4.16
N VAL A 268 7.48 4.89 -4.70
CA VAL A 268 6.76 4.00 -5.61
C VAL A 268 6.40 2.70 -4.89
N TYR A 269 5.10 2.49 -4.67
CA TYR A 269 4.56 1.21 -4.20
C TYR A 269 4.61 0.22 -5.37
N MET A 270 5.49 -0.77 -5.29
CA MET A 270 5.84 -1.65 -6.39
C MET A 270 5.45 -3.10 -6.10
N PRO A 271 4.36 -3.58 -6.71
CA PRO A 271 3.97 -4.99 -6.63
C PRO A 271 4.98 -5.89 -7.34
N TYR A 272 5.24 -7.07 -6.75
CA TYR A 272 6.05 -8.11 -7.38
C TYR A 272 5.50 -9.50 -7.05
N VAL A 273 5.94 -10.53 -7.77
CA VAL A 273 5.57 -11.93 -7.56
C VAL A 273 6.79 -12.78 -7.16
N ARG A 274 6.54 -13.93 -6.52
CA ARG A 274 7.60 -14.86 -6.07
C ARG A 274 8.40 -15.45 -7.23
N SER A 275 7.69 -15.75 -8.32
CA SER A 275 8.26 -16.31 -9.56
C SER A 275 7.34 -16.01 -10.73
N ARG A 276 7.83 -16.19 -11.97
CA ARG A 276 7.00 -15.99 -13.18
C ARG A 276 5.85 -17.00 -13.34
N PHE A 277 5.85 -18.08 -12.56
CA PHE A 277 4.76 -19.07 -12.51
C PHE A 277 3.76 -18.81 -11.39
N ASP A 278 3.98 -17.78 -10.59
CA ASP A 278 3.09 -17.38 -9.50
C ASP A 278 1.89 -16.61 -10.07
N LEU A 279 0.72 -17.23 -10.04
CA LEU A 279 -0.52 -16.65 -10.57
C LEU A 279 -1.17 -15.62 -9.62
N SER A 280 -0.56 -15.31 -8.48
CA SER A 280 -1.10 -14.30 -7.53
C SER A 280 -1.27 -12.90 -8.14
N TRP A 281 -0.56 -12.61 -9.24
CA TRP A 281 -0.73 -11.37 -9.99
C TRP A 281 -2.06 -11.28 -10.74
N PHE A 282 -2.71 -12.41 -11.04
CA PHE A 282 -3.91 -12.44 -11.88
C PHE A 282 -5.08 -11.72 -11.21
N GLY A 283 -5.38 -12.03 -9.94
CA GLY A 283 -6.42 -11.31 -9.19
C GLY A 283 -6.14 -9.82 -9.06
N TYR A 284 -4.89 -9.45 -8.84
CA TYR A 284 -4.46 -8.05 -8.85
C TYR A 284 -4.65 -7.40 -10.24
N GLY A 285 -4.26 -8.10 -11.32
CA GLY A 285 -4.44 -7.65 -12.69
C GLY A 285 -5.91 -7.45 -13.08
N LEU A 286 -6.79 -8.34 -12.63
CA LEU A 286 -8.25 -8.20 -12.84
C LEU A 286 -8.79 -6.90 -12.23
N ARG A 287 -8.42 -6.60 -10.97
CA ARG A 287 -8.83 -5.33 -10.34
C ARG A 287 -8.30 -4.11 -11.09
N ARG A 288 -7.09 -4.18 -11.67
CA ARG A 288 -6.52 -3.09 -12.47
C ARG A 288 -7.21 -2.95 -13.84
N ALA A 289 -7.55 -4.05 -14.49
CA ALA A 289 -8.31 -4.05 -15.73
C ALA A 289 -9.71 -3.45 -15.53
N ALA A 290 -10.43 -3.89 -14.50
CA ALA A 290 -11.73 -3.35 -14.13
C ALA A 290 -11.68 -1.84 -13.82
N MET A 291 -10.68 -1.40 -13.08
CA MET A 291 -10.44 0.02 -12.79
C MET A 291 -10.18 0.82 -14.07
N MET A 292 -9.32 0.32 -14.96
CA MET A 292 -9.00 0.99 -16.24
C MET A 292 -10.22 1.11 -17.13
N ARG A 293 -11.04 0.05 -17.21
CA ARG A 293 -12.31 0.05 -17.94
C ARG A 293 -13.28 1.11 -17.41
N ARG A 294 -13.48 1.16 -16.08
CA ARG A 294 -14.34 2.16 -15.44
C ARG A 294 -13.91 3.59 -15.81
N LEU A 295 -12.63 3.89 -15.71
CA LEU A 295 -12.07 5.21 -16.01
C LEU A 295 -12.15 5.57 -17.51
N PHE A 296 -12.07 4.56 -18.40
CA PHE A 296 -12.29 4.77 -19.83
C PHE A 296 -13.74 5.20 -20.10
N PHE A 297 -14.71 4.53 -19.49
CA PHE A 297 -16.12 4.92 -19.65
C PHE A 297 -16.47 6.26 -18.97
N GLU A 298 -15.81 6.62 -17.87
CA GLU A 298 -15.97 7.93 -17.23
C GLU A 298 -15.40 9.07 -18.09
N SER A 299 -14.34 8.82 -18.86
CA SER A 299 -13.74 9.81 -19.78
C SER A 299 -14.52 10.02 -21.07
N LEU A 300 -15.53 9.18 -21.37
CA LEU A 300 -16.43 9.30 -22.53
C LEU A 300 -17.73 10.05 -22.20
N LYS A 301 -17.94 10.38 -20.93
CA LYS A 301 -19.07 11.21 -20.46
C LYS A 301 -18.64 12.66 -20.28
#